data_7d58681605dd3d8a4519aeb1c486e7d2
#
_entry.id   7d58681605dd3d8a4519aeb1c486e7d2
#
_cell.length_a   1.000
_cell.length_b   1.000
_cell.length_c   1.000
_cell.angle_alpha   90.00
_cell.angle_beta   90.00
_cell.angle_gamma   90.00
#
_symmetry.space_group_name_H-M   'P 1'
#
loop_
_entity.id
_entity.type
_entity.pdbx_description
1 polymer ?
#
loop_
_entity_poly.entity_id
_entity_poly.type
_entity_poly.pdbx_seq_one_letter_code
_entity_poly.pdbx_strand_id
1 'polypeptide(L)'
;MKRRIIEIDRDKCNGCGACAAACHEGAIAMVNGKAQLMRDDYCDGLGDCLPACPTGAISFVEREAAAYDEQAVLANKQKKMQQQGMSLHGGCPGTRMRTFRHEAASGAEPAPAAAQSRLSQWPVQIKLVPVRAPFFEGAKLLIAADCTAYAYAAFHERFIKGHITLVGCPKLDSVDYSEKLTEIIRSNDIKSVTVVRMEVPCCGGLEHAAKTALQQSGKFIPWQVVTISTDGRILD
;
A
#
# COMPACT_ATOMS: atom_id res chain seq x y z
N MET A 1 -30.51 -13.85 12.36
CA MET A 1 -31.05 -12.49 12.46
C MET A 1 -31.48 -12.02 11.08
N LYS A 2 -32.54 -11.18 10.99
CA LYS A 2 -32.93 -10.56 9.71
C LYS A 2 -31.85 -9.57 9.31
N ARG A 3 -31.30 -9.72 8.11
CA ARG A 3 -30.35 -8.80 7.53
C ARG A 3 -30.38 -8.80 6.00
N ARG A 4 -29.88 -7.73 5.41
CA ARG A 4 -29.71 -7.62 3.97
C ARG A 4 -28.53 -8.48 3.52
N ILE A 5 -28.75 -9.32 2.54
CA ILE A 5 -27.76 -10.23 1.96
C ILE A 5 -28.01 -10.32 0.45
N ILE A 6 -27.00 -10.74 -0.31
CA ILE A 6 -27.18 -10.96 -1.76
C ILE A 6 -27.89 -12.28 -2.02
N GLU A 7 -28.67 -12.30 -3.10
CA GLU A 7 -29.20 -13.49 -3.73
C GLU A 7 -28.82 -13.51 -5.22
N ILE A 8 -28.48 -14.70 -5.72
CA ILE A 8 -28.04 -14.88 -7.10
C ILE A 8 -29.05 -15.73 -7.85
N ASP A 9 -29.72 -15.12 -8.85
CA ASP A 9 -30.60 -15.78 -9.76
C ASP A 9 -29.79 -16.65 -10.75
N ARG A 10 -29.88 -17.96 -10.58
CA ARG A 10 -29.09 -18.92 -11.38
C ARG A 10 -29.52 -18.95 -12.85
N ASP A 11 -30.75 -18.62 -13.16
CA ASP A 11 -31.27 -18.63 -14.53
C ASP A 11 -30.73 -17.43 -15.33
N LYS A 12 -30.64 -16.28 -14.68
CA LYS A 12 -30.03 -15.07 -15.26
C LYS A 12 -28.51 -15.10 -15.29
N CYS A 13 -27.86 -15.91 -14.45
CA CYS A 13 -26.41 -15.98 -14.37
C CYS A 13 -25.84 -16.63 -15.65
N ASN A 14 -24.97 -15.93 -16.36
CA ASN A 14 -24.27 -16.44 -17.56
C ASN A 14 -22.91 -17.14 -17.25
N GLY A 15 -22.52 -17.21 -15.98
CA GLY A 15 -21.30 -17.89 -15.57
C GLY A 15 -19.99 -17.13 -15.80
N CYS A 16 -20.03 -15.81 -16.03
CA CYS A 16 -18.82 -15.03 -16.33
C CYS A 16 -17.80 -14.88 -15.18
N GLY A 17 -18.20 -15.15 -13.94
CA GLY A 17 -17.31 -15.09 -12.77
C GLY A 17 -16.98 -13.68 -12.25
N ALA A 18 -17.43 -12.61 -12.91
CA ALA A 18 -17.10 -11.24 -12.53
C ALA A 18 -17.49 -10.90 -11.07
N CYS A 19 -18.66 -11.37 -10.62
CA CYS A 19 -19.10 -11.18 -9.24
C CYS A 19 -18.25 -11.92 -8.20
N ALA A 20 -17.74 -13.10 -8.54
CA ALA A 20 -16.83 -13.84 -7.65
C ALA A 20 -15.47 -13.14 -7.53
N ALA A 21 -15.00 -12.50 -8.61
CA ALA A 21 -13.77 -11.69 -8.60
C ALA A 21 -13.96 -10.36 -7.84
N ALA A 22 -15.16 -9.75 -7.91
CA ALA A 22 -15.47 -8.50 -7.23
C ALA A 22 -15.83 -8.69 -5.74
N CYS A 23 -16.09 -9.92 -5.29
CA CYS A 23 -16.40 -10.18 -3.89
C CYS A 23 -15.13 -10.15 -3.02
N HIS A 24 -14.91 -9.05 -2.33
CA HIS A 24 -13.74 -8.88 -1.44
C HIS A 24 -13.69 -9.91 -0.32
N GLU A 25 -14.85 -10.39 0.17
CA GLU A 25 -14.95 -11.38 1.24
C GLU A 25 -14.82 -12.83 0.76
N GLY A 26 -14.82 -13.03 -0.56
CA GLY A 26 -14.75 -14.38 -1.14
C GLY A 26 -15.97 -15.25 -0.81
N ALA A 27 -17.12 -14.61 -0.57
CA ALA A 27 -18.38 -15.26 -0.26
C ALA A 27 -19.02 -15.93 -1.48
N ILE A 28 -18.65 -15.50 -2.70
CA ILE A 28 -19.17 -16.03 -3.96
C ILE A 28 -18.14 -16.98 -4.57
N ALA A 29 -18.60 -18.14 -5.02
CA ALA A 29 -17.80 -19.07 -5.81
C ALA A 29 -18.55 -19.53 -7.07
N MET A 30 -17.79 -20.03 -8.04
CA MET A 30 -18.34 -20.64 -9.25
C MET A 30 -18.58 -22.13 -9.00
N VAL A 31 -19.84 -22.56 -9.10
CA VAL A 31 -20.26 -23.96 -8.91
C VAL A 31 -21.04 -24.40 -10.16
N ASN A 32 -20.54 -25.42 -10.86
CA ASN A 32 -21.12 -25.92 -12.10
C ASN A 32 -21.36 -24.81 -13.14
N GLY A 33 -20.40 -23.90 -13.30
CA GLY A 33 -20.47 -22.81 -14.27
C GLY A 33 -21.42 -21.65 -13.90
N LYS A 34 -21.97 -21.62 -12.69
CA LYS A 34 -22.86 -20.55 -12.19
C LYS A 34 -22.31 -20.00 -10.88
N ALA A 35 -22.50 -18.69 -10.65
CA ALA A 35 -22.14 -18.06 -9.38
C ALA A 35 -23.09 -18.51 -8.26
N GLN A 36 -22.56 -18.73 -7.09
CA GLN A 36 -23.33 -19.11 -5.91
C GLN A 36 -22.74 -18.46 -4.65
N LEU A 37 -23.62 -17.97 -3.76
CA LEU A 37 -23.23 -17.57 -2.40
C LEU A 37 -22.94 -18.86 -1.61
N MET A 38 -21.71 -18.98 -1.12
CA MET A 38 -21.27 -20.21 -0.45
C MET A 38 -21.69 -20.29 1.00
N ARG A 39 -21.65 -19.16 1.69
CA ARG A 39 -22.02 -19.03 3.10
C ARG A 39 -22.59 -17.63 3.35
N ASP A 40 -23.66 -17.57 4.12
CA ASP A 40 -24.29 -16.31 4.49
C ASP A 40 -23.39 -15.43 5.36
N ASP A 41 -22.68 -16.03 6.32
CA ASP A 41 -21.79 -15.35 7.25
C ASP A 41 -20.52 -14.77 6.60
N TYR A 42 -20.25 -15.11 5.34
CA TYR A 42 -19.15 -14.49 4.58
C TYR A 42 -19.57 -13.24 3.82
N CYS A 43 -20.87 -13.04 3.58
CA CYS A 43 -21.37 -11.85 2.89
C CYS A 43 -21.54 -10.70 3.87
N ASP A 44 -20.84 -9.58 3.66
CA ASP A 44 -20.96 -8.36 4.45
C ASP A 44 -22.23 -7.56 4.15
N GLY A 45 -22.87 -7.80 3.00
CA GLY A 45 -24.07 -7.10 2.55
C GLY A 45 -23.79 -5.72 1.94
N LEU A 46 -22.54 -5.37 1.62
CA LEU A 46 -22.16 -4.09 0.97
C LEU A 46 -22.56 -4.07 -0.51
N GLY A 47 -22.44 -5.20 -1.22
CA GLY A 47 -22.98 -5.35 -2.58
C GLY A 47 -22.04 -4.95 -3.70
N ASP A 48 -20.74 -4.93 -3.50
CA ASP A 48 -19.71 -4.64 -4.52
C ASP A 48 -19.80 -5.58 -5.74
N CYS A 49 -20.42 -6.75 -5.55
CA CYS A 49 -20.69 -7.72 -6.62
C CYS A 49 -21.84 -7.35 -7.54
N LEU A 50 -22.77 -6.44 -7.13
CA LEU A 50 -23.93 -6.07 -7.94
C LEU A 50 -23.55 -5.35 -9.24
N PRO A 51 -22.76 -4.26 -9.20
CA PRO A 51 -22.38 -3.55 -10.42
C PRO A 51 -21.47 -4.38 -11.33
N ALA A 52 -20.80 -5.40 -10.78
CA ALA A 52 -19.94 -6.29 -11.55
C ALA A 52 -20.73 -7.33 -12.37
N CYS A 53 -22.02 -7.52 -12.11
CA CYS A 53 -22.83 -8.51 -12.81
C CYS A 53 -23.43 -7.96 -14.11
N PRO A 54 -22.97 -8.39 -15.32
CA PRO A 54 -23.45 -7.84 -16.58
C PRO A 54 -24.89 -8.24 -16.92
N THR A 55 -25.41 -9.29 -16.28
CA THR A 55 -26.77 -9.79 -16.54
C THR A 55 -27.78 -9.37 -15.47
N GLY A 56 -27.35 -8.63 -14.44
CA GLY A 56 -28.21 -8.25 -13.32
C GLY A 56 -28.77 -9.45 -12.55
N ALA A 57 -28.02 -10.55 -12.50
CA ALA A 57 -28.45 -11.77 -11.82
C ALA A 57 -28.34 -11.67 -10.28
N ILE A 58 -27.80 -10.60 -9.75
CA ILE A 58 -27.58 -10.41 -8.30
C ILE A 58 -28.51 -9.32 -7.80
N SER A 59 -29.21 -9.61 -6.71
CA SER A 59 -30.08 -8.67 -6.02
C SER A 59 -29.86 -8.74 -4.51
N PHE A 60 -30.32 -7.70 -3.79
CA PHE A 60 -30.42 -7.76 -2.35
C PHE A 60 -31.74 -8.36 -1.91
N VAL A 61 -31.69 -9.20 -0.90
CA VAL A 61 -32.86 -9.73 -0.20
C VAL A 61 -32.70 -9.53 1.31
N GLU A 62 -33.79 -9.26 2.00
CA GLU A 62 -33.84 -9.30 3.46
C GLU A 62 -34.39 -10.64 3.90
N ARG A 63 -33.56 -11.44 4.52
CA ARG A 63 -33.95 -12.73 5.07
C ARG A 63 -33.21 -13.06 6.37
N GLU A 64 -33.66 -14.07 7.05
CA GLU A 64 -32.87 -14.62 8.16
C GLU A 64 -31.59 -15.24 7.61
N ALA A 65 -30.46 -14.74 8.12
CA ALA A 65 -29.14 -15.19 7.75
C ALA A 65 -28.21 -15.13 8.96
N ALA A 66 -27.15 -15.94 8.96
CA ALA A 66 -26.10 -15.88 9.96
C ALA A 66 -25.45 -14.48 9.96
N ALA A 67 -25.03 -14.00 11.12
CA ALA A 67 -24.29 -12.75 11.22
C ALA A 67 -22.98 -12.83 10.42
N TYR A 68 -22.51 -11.69 9.91
CA TYR A 68 -21.21 -11.62 9.25
C TYR A 68 -20.09 -11.98 10.24
N ASP A 69 -19.21 -12.88 9.84
CA ASP A 69 -18.11 -13.37 10.63
C ASP A 69 -16.77 -13.04 9.94
N GLU A 70 -16.19 -11.90 10.32
CA GLU A 70 -14.92 -11.43 9.79
C GLU A 70 -13.77 -12.43 10.05
N GLN A 71 -13.77 -13.10 11.21
CA GLN A 71 -12.71 -14.05 11.55
C GLN A 71 -12.78 -15.28 10.66
N ALA A 72 -13.99 -15.79 10.39
CA ALA A 72 -14.19 -16.91 9.48
C ALA A 72 -13.79 -16.56 8.02
N VAL A 73 -14.06 -15.33 7.60
CA VAL A 73 -13.64 -14.79 6.29
C VAL A 73 -12.12 -14.73 6.20
N LEU A 74 -11.44 -14.18 7.19
CA LEU A 74 -9.98 -14.10 7.23
C LEU A 74 -9.34 -15.50 7.21
N ALA A 75 -9.88 -16.44 7.98
CA ALA A 75 -9.40 -17.82 8.00
C ALA A 75 -9.58 -18.50 6.62
N ASN A 76 -10.70 -18.25 5.93
CA ASN A 76 -10.94 -18.77 4.57
C ASN A 76 -9.97 -18.16 3.55
N LYS A 77 -9.74 -16.86 3.61
CA LYS A 77 -8.73 -16.17 2.77
C LYS A 77 -7.34 -16.78 2.96
N GLN A 78 -6.94 -17.01 4.21
CA GLN A 78 -5.66 -17.65 4.54
C GLN A 78 -5.55 -19.08 3.97
N LYS A 79 -6.59 -19.91 4.12
CA LYS A 79 -6.61 -21.27 3.56
C LYS A 79 -6.49 -21.27 2.04
N LYS A 80 -7.21 -20.38 1.34
CA LYS A 80 -7.13 -20.23 -0.12
C LYS A 80 -5.72 -19.83 -0.57
N MET A 81 -5.06 -18.92 0.16
CA MET A 81 -3.69 -18.49 -0.13
C MET A 81 -2.68 -19.63 0.07
N GLN A 82 -2.84 -20.45 1.11
CA GLN A 82 -2.00 -21.63 1.34
C GLN A 82 -2.15 -22.66 0.22
N GLN A 83 -3.37 -22.92 -0.24
CA GLN A 83 -3.63 -23.87 -1.34
C GLN A 83 -3.07 -23.41 -2.69
N GLN A 84 -2.88 -22.11 -2.88
CA GLN A 84 -2.27 -21.53 -4.08
C GLN A 84 -0.75 -21.40 -4.03
N GLY A 85 -0.09 -21.98 -3.01
CA GLY A 85 1.37 -21.94 -2.85
C GLY A 85 1.91 -20.55 -2.53
N MET A 86 1.04 -19.58 -2.17
CA MET A 86 1.45 -18.26 -1.76
C MET A 86 1.92 -18.29 -0.30
N SER A 87 3.17 -17.94 -0.08
CA SER A 87 3.77 -17.82 1.25
C SER A 87 2.97 -16.86 2.13
N LEU A 88 2.68 -17.31 3.36
CA LEU A 88 2.00 -16.57 4.42
C LEU A 88 2.86 -15.40 4.95
N HIS A 89 3.08 -14.39 4.14
CA HIS A 89 3.44 -13.08 4.67
C HIS A 89 2.19 -12.21 4.51
N GLY A 90 1.39 -12.19 5.58
CA GLY A 90 0.09 -11.56 5.62
C GLY A 90 0.17 -10.05 5.34
N GLY A 91 -0.78 -9.55 4.56
CA GLY A 91 -0.98 -8.14 4.30
C GLY A 91 -1.68 -7.91 2.96
N CYS A 92 -2.42 -6.79 2.88
CA CYS A 92 -2.93 -6.22 1.65
C CYS A 92 -1.79 -6.12 0.61
N PRO A 93 -2.03 -6.29 -0.70
CA PRO A 93 -1.01 -6.09 -1.75
C PRO A 93 -0.25 -4.78 -1.64
N GLY A 94 -0.86 -3.72 -1.12
CA GLY A 94 -0.24 -2.42 -0.88
C GLY A 94 0.77 -2.39 0.26
N THR A 95 0.75 -3.36 1.19
CA THR A 95 1.68 -3.46 2.33
C THR A 95 2.76 -4.53 2.14
N ARG A 96 2.69 -5.33 1.05
CA ARG A 96 3.65 -6.41 0.80
C ARG A 96 5.03 -5.83 0.49
N MET A 97 6.03 -6.20 1.26
CA MET A 97 7.43 -5.85 1.00
C MET A 97 7.90 -6.41 -0.34
N ARG A 98 8.55 -5.58 -1.13
CA ARG A 98 9.23 -5.95 -2.37
C ARG A 98 10.54 -5.19 -2.48
N THR A 99 11.58 -5.87 -2.93
CA THR A 99 12.85 -5.25 -3.32
C THR A 99 13.00 -5.39 -4.83
N PHE A 100 13.27 -4.28 -5.51
CA PHE A 100 13.46 -4.25 -6.95
C PHE A 100 14.94 -4.12 -7.27
N ARG A 101 15.48 -5.02 -8.11
CA ARG A 101 16.81 -4.89 -8.69
C ARG A 101 16.66 -4.30 -10.06
N HIS A 102 17.31 -3.17 -10.30
CA HIS A 102 17.38 -2.55 -11.61
C HIS A 102 18.67 -3.05 -12.28
N GLU A 103 18.53 -3.88 -13.31
CA GLU A 103 19.64 -4.24 -14.16
C GLU A 103 20.06 -3.00 -14.98
N ALA A 104 21.34 -2.73 -15.05
CA ALA A 104 21.85 -1.68 -15.93
C ALA A 104 21.54 -2.09 -17.38
N ALA A 105 20.73 -1.30 -18.07
CA ALA A 105 20.43 -1.52 -19.47
C ALA A 105 21.73 -1.49 -20.29
N SER A 106 22.16 -2.66 -20.76
CA SER A 106 23.29 -2.77 -21.68
C SER A 106 22.79 -2.49 -23.10
N GLY A 107 23.21 -1.35 -23.66
CA GLY A 107 23.35 -1.11 -25.08
C GLY A 107 22.09 -1.15 -25.93
N ALA A 108 21.40 -0.01 -26.05
CA ALA A 108 20.61 0.36 -27.23
C ALA A 108 20.64 1.89 -27.39
N GLU A 109 20.73 2.37 -28.61
CA GLU A 109 20.80 3.78 -28.98
C GLU A 109 19.65 4.62 -28.45
N PRO A 110 19.83 5.95 -28.20
CA PRO A 110 18.91 6.75 -27.42
C PRO A 110 17.65 7.15 -28.19
N ALA A 111 16.62 6.37 -28.06
CA ALA A 111 15.28 6.96 -28.02
C ALA A 111 15.20 7.86 -26.76
N PRO A 112 14.41 8.97 -26.73
CA PRO A 112 14.29 9.80 -25.53
C PRO A 112 13.95 8.87 -24.37
N ALA A 113 14.92 8.66 -23.49
CA ALA A 113 14.88 7.62 -22.48
C ALA A 113 13.65 7.85 -21.58
N ALA A 114 12.67 6.97 -21.67
CA ALA A 114 11.57 6.95 -20.74
C ALA A 114 12.15 6.92 -19.33
N ALA A 115 11.77 7.91 -18.50
CA ALA A 115 12.29 8.02 -17.15
C ALA A 115 12.00 6.72 -16.40
N GLN A 116 13.06 5.99 -16.02
CA GLN A 116 12.91 4.73 -15.29
C GLN A 116 12.72 4.99 -13.80
N SER A 117 11.85 4.19 -13.15
CA SER A 117 11.72 4.21 -11.71
C SER A 117 13.03 3.82 -11.04
N ARG A 118 13.43 4.60 -10.02
CA ARG A 118 14.60 4.33 -9.17
C ARG A 118 14.22 3.76 -7.81
N LEU A 119 12.93 3.47 -7.63
CA LEU A 119 12.44 2.88 -6.39
C LEU A 119 12.97 1.45 -6.24
N SER A 120 13.55 1.15 -5.07
CA SER A 120 14.20 -0.13 -4.79
C SER A 120 13.46 -0.98 -3.77
N GLN A 121 12.41 -0.45 -3.12
CA GLN A 121 11.63 -1.19 -2.13
C GLN A 121 10.13 -0.84 -2.18
N TRP A 122 9.35 -1.67 -1.52
CA TRP A 122 7.94 -1.48 -1.24
C TRP A 122 7.60 -2.09 0.14
N PRO A 123 6.70 -1.49 0.95
CA PRO A 123 5.95 -0.26 0.72
C PRO A 123 6.79 1.01 0.93
N VAL A 124 6.26 2.17 0.48
CA VAL A 124 6.91 3.47 0.62
C VAL A 124 6.28 4.33 1.72
N GLN A 125 5.00 4.16 2.01
CA GLN A 125 4.29 4.96 3.00
C GLN A 125 4.81 4.68 4.41
N ILE A 126 5.13 5.74 5.17
CA ILE A 126 5.63 5.62 6.56
C ILE A 126 4.67 4.78 7.40
N LYS A 127 3.36 4.96 7.25
CA LYS A 127 2.35 4.21 8.01
C LYS A 127 2.34 2.71 7.70
N LEU A 128 2.70 2.32 6.48
CA LEU A 128 2.60 0.94 5.99
C LEU A 128 3.91 0.16 6.09
N VAL A 129 5.06 0.85 6.04
CA VAL A 129 6.35 0.17 6.09
C VAL A 129 6.54 -0.51 7.46
N PRO A 130 7.07 -1.74 7.50
CA PRO A 130 7.40 -2.37 8.78
C PRO A 130 8.55 -1.66 9.47
N VAL A 131 8.62 -1.73 10.80
CA VAL A 131 9.70 -1.13 11.59
C VAL A 131 11.05 -1.78 11.27
N ARG A 132 11.06 -3.08 10.99
CA ARG A 132 12.26 -3.83 10.60
C ARG A 132 12.06 -4.47 9.24
N ALA A 133 13.02 -4.28 8.34
CA ALA A 133 13.02 -4.90 7.03
C ALA A 133 14.45 -5.03 6.50
N PRO A 134 14.74 -6.06 5.69
CA PRO A 134 16.10 -6.28 5.16
C PRO A 134 16.63 -5.11 4.33
N PHE A 135 15.75 -4.33 3.69
CA PHE A 135 16.15 -3.18 2.88
C PHE A 135 16.62 -1.97 3.71
N PHE A 136 16.41 -1.96 5.03
CA PHE A 136 16.95 -0.92 5.90
C PHE A 136 18.41 -1.15 6.29
N GLU A 137 18.93 -2.36 6.08
CA GLU A 137 20.31 -2.68 6.45
C GLU A 137 21.31 -1.90 5.61
N GLY A 138 22.10 -1.05 6.25
CA GLY A 138 23.06 -0.16 5.60
C GLY A 138 22.44 0.93 4.73
N ALA A 139 21.17 1.26 4.93
CA ALA A 139 20.42 2.14 4.05
C ALA A 139 20.75 3.62 4.22
N LYS A 140 20.72 4.34 3.10
CA LYS A 140 20.50 5.79 3.10
C LYS A 140 18.99 6.00 3.07
N LEU A 141 18.42 6.64 4.09
CA LEU A 141 16.99 6.82 4.23
C LEU A 141 16.57 8.16 3.63
N LEU A 142 15.57 8.12 2.74
CA LEU A 142 14.87 9.28 2.24
C LEU A 142 13.51 9.38 2.92
N ILE A 143 13.22 10.49 3.59
CA ILE A 143 11.91 10.81 4.15
C ILE A 143 11.34 11.98 3.35
N ALA A 144 10.35 11.73 2.52
CA ALA A 144 9.82 12.69 1.56
C ALA A 144 8.35 13.02 1.82
N ALA A 145 8.00 14.30 1.68
CA ALA A 145 6.60 14.70 1.68
C ALA A 145 5.91 14.26 0.38
N ASP A 146 4.65 13.84 0.45
CA ASP A 146 3.88 13.31 -0.68
C ASP A 146 3.94 14.18 -1.94
N CYS A 147 3.91 15.50 -1.77
CA CYS A 147 3.88 16.44 -2.90
C CYS A 147 5.23 16.60 -3.62
N THR A 148 6.34 16.21 -3.02
CA THR A 148 7.69 16.53 -3.51
C THR A 148 8.03 15.86 -4.84
N ALA A 149 7.58 14.62 -5.01
CA ALA A 149 7.80 13.87 -6.25
C ALA A 149 6.95 14.39 -7.43
N TYR A 150 5.84 15.06 -7.14
CA TYR A 150 5.00 15.71 -8.15
C TYR A 150 5.53 17.09 -8.53
N ALA A 151 6.09 17.82 -7.57
CA ALA A 151 6.61 19.17 -7.81
C ALA A 151 7.96 19.15 -8.54
N TYR A 152 8.88 18.24 -8.15
CA TYR A 152 10.22 18.19 -8.69
C TYR A 152 10.38 17.09 -9.75
N ALA A 153 10.49 17.47 -11.01
CA ALA A 153 10.46 16.55 -12.14
C ALA A 153 11.55 15.46 -12.12
N ALA A 154 12.76 15.76 -11.62
CA ALA A 154 13.87 14.80 -11.58
C ALA A 154 13.94 14.04 -10.22
N PHE A 155 12.83 13.87 -9.51
CA PHE A 155 12.79 13.34 -8.15
C PHE A 155 13.40 11.94 -8.04
N HIS A 156 13.13 11.05 -9.00
CA HIS A 156 13.68 9.69 -9.03
C HIS A 156 15.21 9.69 -9.12
N GLU A 157 15.78 10.49 -10.03
CA GLU A 157 17.23 10.52 -10.21
C GLU A 157 17.95 11.25 -9.07
N ARG A 158 17.35 12.31 -8.55
CA ARG A 158 17.98 13.17 -7.56
C ARG A 158 17.89 12.63 -6.15
N PHE A 159 16.72 12.06 -5.77
CA PHE A 159 16.42 11.72 -4.38
C PHE A 159 16.17 10.22 -4.16
N ILE A 160 15.42 9.54 -5.03
CA ILE A 160 15.07 8.13 -4.81
C ILE A 160 16.27 7.21 -5.09
N LYS A 161 17.06 7.52 -6.10
CA LYS A 161 18.20 6.70 -6.52
C LYS A 161 19.18 6.46 -5.38
N GLY A 162 19.37 5.19 -5.02
CA GLY A 162 20.28 4.77 -3.95
C GLY A 162 19.78 5.05 -2.54
N HIS A 163 18.50 5.37 -2.37
CA HIS A 163 17.87 5.56 -1.07
C HIS A 163 16.72 4.57 -0.86
N ILE A 164 16.49 4.24 0.40
CA ILE A 164 15.24 3.62 0.84
C ILE A 164 14.27 4.76 1.14
N THR A 165 13.13 4.76 0.44
CA THR A 165 12.23 5.91 0.39
C THR A 165 11.02 5.70 1.28
N LEU A 166 10.79 6.62 2.19
CA LEU A 166 9.59 6.72 3.03
C LEU A 166 8.83 8.01 2.68
N VAL A 167 7.52 7.90 2.50
CA VAL A 167 6.67 8.99 2.05
C VAL A 167 5.52 9.20 3.04
N GLY A 168 5.11 10.45 3.25
CA GLY A 168 3.95 10.76 4.07
C GLY A 168 3.58 12.23 4.06
N CYS A 169 2.34 12.52 4.48
CA CYS A 169 1.83 13.86 4.66
C CYS A 169 1.27 14.04 6.07
N PRO A 170 1.95 14.76 6.97
CA PRO A 170 1.50 14.91 8.35
C PRO A 170 0.15 15.62 8.45
N LYS A 171 -0.20 16.44 7.45
CA LYS A 171 -1.50 17.13 7.39
C LYS A 171 -2.65 16.19 7.02
N LEU A 172 -2.45 15.31 6.04
CA LEU A 172 -3.49 14.40 5.54
C LEU A 172 -3.63 13.16 6.43
N ASP A 173 -2.51 12.63 6.89
CA ASP A 173 -2.50 11.40 7.69
C ASP A 173 -2.94 11.62 9.14
N SER A 174 -2.95 12.86 9.61
CA SER A 174 -3.33 13.24 10.99
C SER A 174 -2.60 12.44 12.06
N VAL A 175 -1.33 12.09 11.84
CA VAL A 175 -0.50 11.30 12.77
C VAL A 175 0.84 11.96 13.01
N ASP A 176 1.43 11.70 14.15
CA ASP A 176 2.83 12.00 14.42
C ASP A 176 3.70 10.82 13.96
N TYR A 177 4.55 11.07 12.99
CA TYR A 177 5.48 10.06 12.48
C TYR A 177 6.70 9.84 13.37
N SER A 178 6.93 10.69 14.38
CA SER A 178 8.16 10.66 15.19
C SER A 178 8.37 9.31 15.88
N GLU A 179 7.32 8.72 16.44
CA GLU A 179 7.42 7.42 17.10
C GLU A 179 7.88 6.33 16.14
N LYS A 180 7.18 6.19 15.01
CA LYS A 180 7.50 5.13 14.04
C LYS A 180 8.85 5.33 13.38
N LEU A 181 9.20 6.55 13.04
CA LEU A 181 10.53 6.88 12.50
C LEU A 181 11.63 6.61 13.53
N THR A 182 11.38 6.89 14.81
CA THR A 182 12.31 6.56 15.91
C THR A 182 12.55 5.05 15.96
N GLU A 183 11.51 4.25 15.91
CA GLU A 183 11.61 2.78 15.94
C GLU A 183 12.36 2.24 14.71
N ILE A 184 12.10 2.77 13.52
CA ILE A 184 12.82 2.39 12.29
C ILE A 184 14.29 2.71 12.42
N ILE A 185 14.64 3.95 12.83
CA ILE A 185 16.04 4.40 12.93
C ILE A 185 16.77 3.63 14.04
N ARG A 186 16.12 3.40 15.18
CA ARG A 186 16.71 2.67 16.31
C ARG A 186 16.98 1.20 15.97
N SER A 187 16.06 0.57 15.28
CA SER A 187 16.04 -0.89 15.05
C SER A 187 16.85 -1.36 13.85
N ASN A 188 17.35 -0.46 13.00
CA ASN A 188 18.04 -0.81 11.75
C ASN A 188 19.34 -0.05 11.59
N ASP A 189 20.27 -0.55 10.76
CA ASP A 189 21.53 0.13 10.42
C ASP A 189 21.29 1.20 9.35
N ILE A 190 20.94 2.42 9.76
CA ILE A 190 20.74 3.56 8.87
C ILE A 190 22.01 4.40 8.76
N LYS A 191 22.54 4.59 7.56
CA LYS A 191 23.78 5.34 7.30
C LYS A 191 23.58 6.84 7.23
N SER A 192 22.47 7.29 6.68
CA SER A 192 22.15 8.72 6.57
C SER A 192 20.65 8.92 6.42
N VAL A 193 20.17 10.12 6.75
CA VAL A 193 18.77 10.53 6.56
C VAL A 193 18.72 11.80 5.73
N THR A 194 17.96 11.77 4.64
CA THR A 194 17.62 12.94 3.84
C THR A 194 16.12 13.20 3.97
N VAL A 195 15.76 14.39 4.45
CA VAL A 195 14.36 14.84 4.50
C VAL A 195 14.11 15.75 3.30
N VAL A 196 13.11 15.44 2.49
CA VAL A 196 12.68 16.31 1.38
C VAL A 196 11.26 16.78 1.64
N ARG A 197 11.10 18.09 1.71
CA ARG A 197 9.80 18.71 2.02
C ARG A 197 9.46 19.83 1.05
N MET A 198 8.19 20.21 1.01
CA MET A 198 7.77 21.43 0.32
C MET A 198 8.00 22.67 1.19
N GLU A 199 8.11 23.84 0.58
CA GLU A 199 8.23 25.13 1.25
C GLU A 199 7.00 25.50 2.11
N VAL A 200 5.87 24.84 1.88
CA VAL A 200 4.62 25.13 2.58
C VAL A 200 4.65 24.74 4.06
N PRO A 201 4.01 25.51 4.95
CA PRO A 201 4.12 25.30 6.40
C PRO A 201 3.69 23.91 6.89
N CYS A 202 2.72 23.27 6.23
CA CYS A 202 2.25 21.94 6.63
C CYS A 202 3.33 20.85 6.54
N CYS A 203 4.35 21.03 5.70
CA CYS A 203 5.49 20.11 5.59
C CYS A 203 6.51 20.24 6.74
N GLY A 204 6.43 21.29 7.54
CA GLY A 204 7.27 21.43 8.74
C GLY A 204 7.09 20.31 9.76
N GLY A 205 5.88 19.71 9.81
CA GLY A 205 5.61 18.55 10.67
C GLY A 205 6.43 17.30 10.30
N LEU A 206 6.73 17.08 9.01
CA LEU A 206 7.55 15.95 8.58
C LEU A 206 9.02 16.14 8.99
N GLU A 207 9.53 17.36 8.81
CA GLU A 207 10.89 17.71 9.27
C GLU A 207 11.01 17.57 10.79
N HIS A 208 10.03 18.07 11.54
CA HIS A 208 9.99 17.96 12.98
C HIS A 208 9.99 16.50 13.43
N ALA A 209 9.15 15.67 12.83
CA ALA A 209 9.07 14.25 13.15
C ALA A 209 10.40 13.52 12.88
N ALA A 210 11.04 13.79 11.74
CA ALA A 210 12.35 13.21 11.41
C ALA A 210 13.45 13.64 12.38
N LYS A 211 13.49 14.93 12.74
CA LYS A 211 14.43 15.48 13.72
C LYS A 211 14.24 14.87 15.11
N THR A 212 13.01 14.79 15.57
CA THR A 212 12.66 14.14 16.84
C THR A 212 13.07 12.67 16.84
N ALA A 213 12.80 11.96 15.74
CA ALA A 213 13.18 10.56 15.60
C ALA A 213 14.70 10.34 15.66
N LEU A 214 15.48 11.18 15.00
CA LEU A 214 16.94 11.15 15.08
C LEU A 214 17.44 11.35 16.51
N GLN A 215 16.91 12.35 17.21
CA GLN A 215 17.26 12.64 18.60
C GLN A 215 16.91 11.48 19.54
N GLN A 216 15.71 10.92 19.41
CA GLN A 216 15.21 9.85 20.28
C GLN A 216 15.77 8.47 19.95
N SER A 217 16.32 8.27 18.75
CA SER A 217 16.93 7.00 18.36
C SER A 217 18.18 6.65 19.18
N GLY A 218 18.83 7.64 19.75
CA GLY A 218 20.12 7.49 20.46
C GLY A 218 21.31 7.24 19.52
N LYS A 219 21.14 7.36 18.21
CA LYS A 219 22.19 7.15 17.19
C LYS A 219 22.68 8.48 16.63
N PHE A 220 23.98 8.56 16.37
CA PHE A 220 24.55 9.69 15.66
C PHE A 220 24.59 9.39 14.17
N ILE A 221 23.61 9.92 13.41
CA ILE A 221 23.41 9.67 11.99
C ILE A 221 23.48 11.03 11.25
N PRO A 222 24.31 11.17 10.21
CA PRO A 222 24.33 12.37 9.40
C PRO A 222 22.99 12.57 8.69
N TRP A 223 22.49 13.79 8.70
CA TRP A 223 21.19 14.10 8.10
C TRP A 223 21.17 15.47 7.45
N GLN A 224 20.23 15.66 6.51
CA GLN A 224 20.02 16.93 5.83
C GLN A 224 18.54 17.13 5.51
N VAL A 225 18.15 18.40 5.32
CA VAL A 225 16.82 18.79 4.82
C VAL A 225 17.00 19.47 3.48
N VAL A 226 16.14 19.11 2.52
CA VAL A 226 16.03 19.79 1.23
C VAL A 226 14.61 20.30 1.09
N THR A 227 14.45 21.58 0.79
CA THR A 227 13.16 22.21 0.58
C THR A 227 12.91 22.40 -0.92
N ILE A 228 11.72 22.00 -1.38
CA ILE A 228 11.28 22.17 -2.76
C ILE A 228 10.17 23.22 -2.77
N SER A 229 10.28 24.19 -3.68
CA SER A 229 9.25 25.18 -3.93
C SER A 229 8.05 24.58 -4.67
N THR A 230 6.91 25.26 -4.61
CA THR A 230 5.69 24.82 -5.30
C THR A 230 5.81 24.81 -6.82
N ASP A 231 6.77 25.56 -7.38
CA ASP A 231 7.12 25.58 -8.81
C ASP A 231 8.26 24.59 -9.17
N GLY A 232 8.66 23.73 -8.22
CA GLY A 232 9.58 22.60 -8.47
C GLY A 232 11.06 22.97 -8.46
N ARG A 233 11.47 24.04 -7.79
CA ARG A 233 12.88 24.38 -7.58
C ARG A 233 13.35 23.91 -6.20
N ILE A 234 14.62 23.51 -6.10
CA ILE A 234 15.26 23.27 -4.81
C ILE A 234 15.63 24.63 -4.22
N LEU A 235 15.19 24.87 -2.98
CA LEU A 235 15.53 26.04 -2.17
C LEU A 235 16.62 25.62 -1.19
N ASP A 236 17.76 26.29 -1.24
CA ASP A 236 18.87 26.08 -0.31
C ASP A 236 18.69 26.89 1.00
#